data_9aab120877f6e8505f7b677f5cd62a65
#
_entry.id   9aab120877f6e8505f7b677f5cd62a65
#
_cell.length_a   1.000
_cell.length_b   1.000
_cell.length_c   1.000
_cell.angle_alpha   90.00
_cell.angle_beta   90.00
_cell.angle_gamma   90.00
#
_symmetry.space_group_name_H-M   'P 1'
#
loop_
_entity.id
_entity.type
_entity.pdbx_description
1 polymer ?
#
loop_
_entity_poly.entity_id
_entity_poly.type
_entity_poly.pdbx_seq_one_letter_code
_entity_poly.pdbx_strand_id
1 'polypeptide(L)'
;MTLKNKSIVVLLSGGLDSSTVTGIAKKSEAKIFGLSFDYGQRHKKELNSASIIAKHFDIEEFKIIKLDLSLWGGASLTDTQKNIPIDGVQTNKIPNTYVPGRNTIFISVALSYAEAIDADFIGLGVNALDYSGYPDCRPDYIKKFQELADLANKRGRENNPIKLWTPLLDLNKEEIIKLAFDNNVPLNKTWSCYSGNSKPCGKCDSCRIRNAAYEKWLNNNNKK
;
A
#
# COMPACT_ATOMS: atom_id res chain seq x y z
N MET A 1 -15.09 -10.83 7.70
CA MET A 1 -14.41 -11.77 6.78
C MET A 1 -13.23 -12.36 7.52
N THR A 2 -13.08 -13.67 7.61
CA THR A 2 -11.93 -14.29 8.29
C THR A 2 -10.86 -14.67 7.30
N LEU A 3 -9.57 -14.36 7.63
CA LEU A 3 -8.40 -14.75 6.85
C LEU A 3 -7.69 -15.98 7.40
N LYS A 4 -8.18 -16.54 8.51
CA LYS A 4 -7.57 -17.70 9.15
C LYS A 4 -7.42 -18.88 8.17
N ASN A 5 -6.19 -19.40 8.08
CA ASN A 5 -5.80 -20.46 7.15
C ASN A 5 -6.00 -20.14 5.65
N LYS A 6 -6.14 -18.86 5.30
CA LYS A 6 -6.25 -18.39 3.92
C LYS A 6 -4.90 -17.87 3.41
N SER A 7 -4.68 -17.99 2.11
CA SER A 7 -3.51 -17.44 1.44
C SER A 7 -3.80 -16.04 0.89
N ILE A 8 -2.89 -15.09 1.13
CA ILE A 8 -3.04 -13.70 0.69
C ILE A 8 -1.75 -13.16 0.07
N VAL A 9 -1.85 -12.55 -1.10
CA VAL A 9 -0.79 -11.74 -1.69
C VAL A 9 -0.98 -10.30 -1.22
N VAL A 10 -0.03 -9.75 -0.46
CA VAL A 10 -0.09 -8.35 0.02
C VAL A 10 0.81 -7.47 -0.84
N LEU A 11 0.28 -6.38 -1.40
CA LEU A 11 1.08 -5.33 -2.02
C LEU A 11 1.82 -4.55 -0.92
N LEU A 12 3.06 -4.96 -0.65
CA LEU A 12 3.87 -4.48 0.46
C LEU A 12 4.88 -3.43 -0.02
N SER A 13 4.54 -2.15 0.09
CA SER A 13 5.44 -1.04 -0.27
C SER A 13 6.45 -0.66 0.83
N GLY A 14 6.28 -1.18 2.05
CA GLY A 14 7.08 -0.77 3.22
C GLY A 14 6.63 0.56 3.85
N GLY A 15 5.57 1.19 3.35
CA GLY A 15 4.89 2.33 3.96
C GLY A 15 3.98 1.91 5.11
N LEU A 16 3.45 2.91 5.84
CA LEU A 16 2.55 2.69 6.98
C LEU A 16 1.38 1.76 6.62
N ASP A 17 0.63 2.08 5.56
CA ASP A 17 -0.63 1.43 5.24
C ASP A 17 -0.42 -0.03 4.82
N SER A 18 0.48 -0.31 3.90
CA SER A 18 0.78 -1.66 3.46
C SER A 18 1.35 -2.54 4.58
N SER A 19 2.16 -1.95 5.46
CA SER A 19 2.67 -2.65 6.65
C SER A 19 1.55 -2.97 7.64
N THR A 20 0.56 -2.07 7.78
CA THR A 20 -0.62 -2.30 8.63
C THR A 20 -1.48 -3.44 8.08
N VAL A 21 -1.72 -3.47 6.76
CA VAL A 21 -2.41 -4.58 6.10
C VAL A 21 -1.70 -5.91 6.38
N THR A 22 -0.36 -5.94 6.27
CA THR A 22 0.45 -7.13 6.56
C THR A 22 0.28 -7.57 8.02
N GLY A 23 0.32 -6.62 8.97
CA GLY A 23 0.14 -6.89 10.39
C GLY A 23 -1.26 -7.47 10.71
N ILE A 24 -2.32 -6.91 10.11
CA ILE A 24 -3.69 -7.41 10.28
C ILE A 24 -3.81 -8.84 9.71
N ALA A 25 -3.24 -9.10 8.53
CA ALA A 25 -3.23 -10.42 7.92
C ALA A 25 -2.48 -11.44 8.80
N LYS A 26 -1.31 -11.07 9.35
CA LYS A 26 -0.53 -11.93 10.26
C LYS A 26 -1.29 -12.26 11.53
N LYS A 27 -1.90 -11.26 12.16
CA LYS A 27 -2.73 -11.47 13.37
C LYS A 27 -3.98 -12.32 13.10
N SER A 28 -4.45 -12.31 11.86
CA SER A 28 -5.58 -13.15 11.41
C SER A 28 -5.17 -14.58 11.02
N GLU A 29 -3.92 -14.97 11.27
CA GLU A 29 -3.38 -16.30 10.94
C GLU A 29 -3.45 -16.63 9.43
N ALA A 30 -3.29 -15.62 8.58
CA ALA A 30 -3.19 -15.81 7.13
C ALA A 30 -1.79 -16.26 6.72
N LYS A 31 -1.73 -17.05 5.64
CA LYS A 31 -0.49 -17.34 4.93
C LYS A 31 -0.17 -16.21 3.97
N ILE A 32 0.90 -15.44 4.25
CA ILE A 32 1.17 -14.16 3.58
C ILE A 32 2.30 -14.29 2.56
N PHE A 33 2.05 -13.82 1.34
CA PHE A 33 3.02 -13.63 0.27
C PHE A 33 3.14 -12.13 -0.02
N GLY A 34 4.34 -11.56 0.15
CA GLY A 34 4.58 -10.14 -0.05
C GLY A 34 5.03 -9.84 -1.47
N LEU A 35 4.47 -8.81 -2.07
CA LEU A 35 4.83 -8.34 -3.40
C LEU A 35 5.15 -6.85 -3.37
N SER A 36 6.39 -6.48 -3.73
CA SER A 36 6.84 -5.10 -3.91
C SER A 36 7.21 -4.83 -5.36
N PHE A 37 7.29 -3.54 -5.71
CA PHE A 37 7.63 -3.11 -7.07
C PHE A 37 8.80 -2.11 -7.07
N ASP A 38 9.85 -2.45 -7.81
CA ASP A 38 10.88 -1.51 -8.25
C ASP A 38 10.40 -0.97 -9.60
N TYR A 39 9.74 0.24 -9.60
CA TYR A 39 9.02 0.75 -10.77
C TYR A 39 9.66 2.03 -11.36
N GLY A 40 10.95 2.28 -11.06
CA GLY A 40 11.62 3.50 -11.48
C GLY A 40 11.37 4.68 -10.53
N GLN A 41 10.95 4.41 -9.28
CA GLN A 41 10.80 5.44 -8.27
C GLN A 41 12.14 6.08 -7.89
N ARG A 42 12.10 7.35 -7.50
CA ARG A 42 13.27 8.19 -7.17
C ARG A 42 14.25 7.59 -6.19
N HIS A 43 13.77 6.72 -5.29
CA HIS A 43 14.62 6.08 -4.28
C HIS A 43 14.07 4.71 -3.90
N LYS A 44 14.96 3.85 -3.42
CA LYS A 44 14.63 2.46 -3.07
C LYS A 44 14.47 2.22 -1.56
N LYS A 45 14.34 3.28 -0.75
CA LYS A 45 14.21 3.14 0.71
C LYS A 45 12.94 2.40 1.12
N GLU A 46 11.86 2.61 0.38
CA GLU A 46 10.61 1.88 0.60
C GLU A 46 10.78 0.37 0.37
N LEU A 47 11.59 -0.06 -0.61
CA LEU A 47 11.87 -1.48 -0.84
C LEU A 47 12.66 -2.10 0.31
N ASN A 48 13.62 -1.36 0.87
CA ASN A 48 14.34 -1.80 2.07
C ASN A 48 13.40 -1.93 3.26
N SER A 49 12.50 -0.95 3.46
CA SER A 49 11.46 -1.01 4.49
C SER A 49 10.53 -2.21 4.27
N ALA A 50 10.07 -2.44 3.05
CA ALA A 50 9.24 -3.60 2.72
C ALA A 50 9.93 -4.93 3.08
N SER A 51 11.21 -5.06 2.77
CA SER A 51 12.02 -6.24 3.12
C SER A 51 12.14 -6.43 4.64
N ILE A 52 12.31 -5.33 5.39
CA ILE A 52 12.36 -5.38 6.86
C ILE A 52 10.99 -5.79 7.45
N ILE A 53 9.90 -5.25 6.92
CA ILE A 53 8.54 -5.59 7.34
C ILE A 53 8.22 -7.05 7.02
N ALA A 54 8.59 -7.52 5.84
CA ALA A 54 8.43 -8.93 5.44
C ALA A 54 9.12 -9.87 6.42
N LYS A 55 10.36 -9.55 6.80
CA LYS A 55 11.14 -10.28 7.80
C LYS A 55 10.53 -10.22 9.20
N HIS A 56 10.07 -9.03 9.62
CA HIS A 56 9.47 -8.81 10.95
C HIS A 56 8.22 -9.68 11.16
N PHE A 57 7.39 -9.80 10.14
CA PHE A 57 6.17 -10.62 10.21
C PHE A 57 6.39 -12.09 9.81
N ASP A 58 7.63 -12.45 9.45
CA ASP A 58 7.96 -13.83 9.03
C ASP A 58 6.91 -14.34 8.02
N ILE A 59 6.83 -13.64 6.87
CA ILE A 59 5.89 -14.02 5.80
C ILE A 59 6.49 -15.15 4.95
N GLU A 60 5.64 -15.92 4.27
CA GLU A 60 6.02 -17.12 3.52
C GLU A 60 7.03 -16.84 2.40
N GLU A 61 6.78 -15.80 1.64
CA GLU A 61 7.64 -15.37 0.54
C GLU A 61 7.54 -13.87 0.33
N PHE A 62 8.66 -13.24 -0.08
CA PHE A 62 8.70 -11.83 -0.46
C PHE A 62 9.39 -11.67 -1.80
N LYS A 63 8.66 -11.10 -2.78
CA LYS A 63 9.18 -10.82 -4.13
C LYS A 63 9.23 -9.33 -4.42
N ILE A 64 10.26 -8.92 -5.16
CA ILE A 64 10.36 -7.57 -5.74
C ILE A 64 10.29 -7.71 -7.27
N ILE A 65 9.24 -7.16 -7.86
CA ILE A 65 9.03 -7.14 -9.31
C ILE A 65 9.64 -5.85 -9.87
N LYS A 66 10.44 -5.99 -10.93
CA LYS A 66 11.00 -4.85 -11.64
C LYS A 66 10.08 -4.46 -12.80
N LEU A 67 9.64 -3.21 -12.78
CA LEU A 67 8.89 -2.55 -13.83
C LEU A 67 9.51 -1.17 -14.03
N ASP A 68 9.44 -0.60 -15.21
CA ASP A 68 9.94 0.76 -15.43
C ASP A 68 8.80 1.68 -15.88
N LEU A 69 8.14 2.29 -14.91
CA LEU A 69 7.07 3.28 -15.15
C LEU A 69 7.63 4.69 -15.37
N SER A 70 8.96 4.88 -15.30
CA SER A 70 9.59 6.16 -15.62
C SER A 70 9.66 6.41 -17.13
N LEU A 71 9.54 5.36 -17.93
CA LEU A 71 9.62 5.42 -19.40
C LEU A 71 8.61 6.37 -20.04
N TRP A 72 7.42 6.54 -19.46
CA TRP A 72 6.42 7.48 -19.94
C TRP A 72 6.25 8.72 -19.06
N GLY A 73 7.03 8.85 -18.01
CA GLY A 73 7.07 10.03 -17.15
C GLY A 73 5.71 10.35 -16.50
N GLY A 74 5.40 11.64 -16.42
CA GLY A 74 4.10 12.14 -15.98
C GLY A 74 4.01 12.43 -14.46
N ALA A 75 4.80 11.78 -13.61
CA ALA A 75 4.72 11.91 -12.16
C ALA A 75 6.04 12.35 -11.52
N SER A 76 5.97 13.18 -10.47
CA SER A 76 7.16 13.59 -9.71
C SER A 76 7.83 12.43 -8.95
N LEU A 77 7.17 11.31 -8.77
CA LEU A 77 7.76 10.13 -8.14
C LEU A 77 8.66 9.31 -9.07
N THR A 78 8.49 9.41 -10.39
CA THR A 78 9.28 8.69 -11.40
C THR A 78 10.11 9.61 -12.29
N ASP A 79 9.86 10.93 -12.24
CA ASP A 79 10.55 11.94 -13.03
C ASP A 79 11.34 12.87 -12.10
N THR A 80 12.68 12.77 -12.12
CA THR A 80 13.58 13.55 -11.27
C THR A 80 13.63 15.04 -11.62
N GLN A 81 13.15 15.43 -12.80
CA GLN A 81 13.07 16.84 -13.22
C GLN A 81 11.85 17.55 -12.60
N LYS A 82 10.86 16.82 -12.12
CA LYS A 82 9.67 17.39 -11.46
C LYS A 82 9.87 17.51 -9.95
N ASN A 83 9.48 18.64 -9.38
CA ASN A 83 9.54 18.82 -7.93
C ASN A 83 8.46 18.02 -7.20
N ILE A 84 8.84 17.44 -6.06
CA ILE A 84 7.88 16.85 -5.11
C ILE A 84 7.15 18.01 -4.42
N PRO A 85 5.79 17.98 -4.36
CA PRO A 85 5.03 19.02 -3.67
C PRO A 85 5.37 19.08 -2.18
N ILE A 86 5.51 20.28 -1.66
CA ILE A 86 5.76 20.57 -0.24
C ILE A 86 4.73 21.54 0.35
N ASP A 87 3.78 22.02 -0.48
CA ASP A 87 2.85 23.09 -0.12
C ASP A 87 1.53 22.57 0.48
N GLY A 88 1.42 21.27 0.63
CA GLY A 88 0.22 20.58 1.14
C GLY A 88 -0.71 20.07 0.05
N VAL A 89 -1.60 19.17 0.44
CA VAL A 89 -2.54 18.49 -0.48
C VAL A 89 -3.58 19.49 -1.00
N GLN A 90 -3.67 19.65 -2.32
CA GLN A 90 -4.73 20.40 -2.96
C GLN A 90 -5.96 19.50 -3.12
N THR A 91 -7.06 19.83 -2.42
CA THR A 91 -8.23 18.96 -2.26
C THR A 91 -9.03 18.64 -3.54
N ASN A 92 -8.79 19.37 -4.63
CA ASN A 92 -9.60 19.24 -5.86
C ASN A 92 -8.78 18.89 -7.12
N LYS A 93 -7.54 18.45 -6.96
CA LYS A 93 -6.66 18.11 -8.10
C LYS A 93 -5.96 16.78 -7.86
N ILE A 94 -5.80 16.01 -8.94
CA ILE A 94 -4.89 14.85 -8.92
C ILE A 94 -3.47 15.40 -8.71
N PRO A 95 -2.76 14.98 -7.64
CA PRO A 95 -1.42 15.50 -7.35
C PRO A 95 -0.41 15.03 -8.39
N ASN A 96 0.65 15.81 -8.61
CA ASN A 96 1.72 15.44 -9.54
C ASN A 96 2.54 14.22 -9.10
N THR A 97 2.31 13.72 -7.89
CA THR A 97 2.86 12.45 -7.37
C THR A 97 2.09 11.23 -7.87
N TYR A 98 0.94 11.43 -8.51
CA TYR A 98 0.19 10.33 -9.12
C TYR A 98 0.98 9.75 -10.30
N VAL A 99 1.36 8.49 -10.21
CA VAL A 99 1.95 7.73 -11.32
C VAL A 99 0.80 7.10 -12.11
N PRO A 100 0.63 7.46 -13.40
CA PRO A 100 -0.54 7.03 -14.18
C PRO A 100 -0.73 5.52 -14.19
N GLY A 101 -1.90 5.07 -13.72
CA GLY A 101 -2.31 3.67 -13.73
C GLY A 101 -1.47 2.72 -12.84
N ARG A 102 -0.64 3.25 -11.94
CA ARG A 102 0.29 2.44 -11.14
C ARG A 102 -0.40 1.33 -10.37
N ASN A 103 -1.46 1.65 -9.63
CA ASN A 103 -2.17 0.65 -8.84
C ASN A 103 -2.88 -0.37 -9.75
N THR A 104 -3.42 0.05 -10.90
CA THR A 104 -3.97 -0.87 -11.91
C THR A 104 -2.95 -1.91 -12.34
N ILE A 105 -1.72 -1.48 -12.68
CA ILE A 105 -0.64 -2.37 -13.07
C ILE A 105 -0.26 -3.31 -11.91
N PHE A 106 -0.07 -2.76 -10.71
CA PHE A 106 0.35 -3.54 -9.54
C PHE A 106 -0.69 -4.58 -9.14
N ILE A 107 -1.98 -4.23 -9.14
CA ILE A 107 -3.06 -5.17 -8.80
C ILE A 107 -3.17 -6.25 -9.89
N SER A 108 -2.98 -5.90 -11.18
CA SER A 108 -3.00 -6.89 -12.27
C SER A 108 -1.85 -7.90 -12.14
N VAL A 109 -0.64 -7.45 -11.81
CA VAL A 109 0.51 -8.35 -11.55
C VAL A 109 0.23 -9.21 -10.31
N ALA A 110 -0.31 -8.62 -9.24
CA ALA A 110 -0.68 -9.36 -8.03
C ALA A 110 -1.76 -10.40 -8.31
N LEU A 111 -2.73 -10.11 -9.18
CA LEU A 111 -3.78 -11.04 -9.58
C LEU A 111 -3.20 -12.26 -10.30
N SER A 112 -2.28 -12.03 -11.25
CA SER A 112 -1.57 -13.10 -11.94
C SER A 112 -0.75 -13.97 -10.98
N TYR A 113 -0.03 -13.34 -10.04
CA TYR A 113 0.76 -14.06 -9.05
C TYR A 113 -0.14 -14.84 -8.07
N ALA A 114 -1.22 -14.22 -7.58
CA ALA A 114 -2.17 -14.84 -6.69
C ALA A 114 -2.82 -16.09 -7.31
N GLU A 115 -3.16 -16.03 -8.60
CA GLU A 115 -3.67 -17.20 -9.32
C GLU A 115 -2.61 -18.31 -9.44
N ALA A 116 -1.36 -17.96 -9.75
CA ALA A 116 -0.27 -18.93 -9.91
C ALA A 116 0.06 -19.70 -8.62
N ILE A 117 -0.14 -19.09 -7.44
CA ILE A 117 0.11 -19.73 -6.12
C ILE A 117 -1.17 -20.18 -5.42
N ASP A 118 -2.31 -20.13 -6.10
CA ASP A 118 -3.65 -20.46 -5.58
C ASP A 118 -4.01 -19.65 -4.31
N ALA A 119 -3.67 -18.36 -4.28
CA ALA A 119 -4.03 -17.48 -3.16
C ALA A 119 -5.51 -17.06 -3.20
N ASP A 120 -6.12 -16.91 -2.02
CA ASP A 120 -7.53 -16.53 -1.88
C ASP A 120 -7.76 -15.02 -2.00
N PHE A 121 -6.73 -14.21 -1.60
CA PHE A 121 -6.88 -12.77 -1.47
C PHE A 121 -5.70 -12.00 -2.05
N ILE A 122 -5.99 -10.73 -2.44
CA ILE A 122 -4.99 -9.69 -2.66
C ILE A 122 -5.23 -8.59 -1.64
N GLY A 123 -4.25 -8.34 -0.75
CA GLY A 123 -4.32 -7.32 0.29
C GLY A 123 -3.77 -5.98 -0.20
N LEU A 124 -4.57 -4.93 -0.09
CA LEU A 124 -4.25 -3.59 -0.55
C LEU A 124 -4.32 -2.57 0.60
N GLY A 125 -3.30 -1.72 0.72
CA GLY A 125 -3.24 -0.62 1.68
C GLY A 125 -3.86 0.68 1.15
N VAL A 126 -4.85 0.59 0.27
CA VAL A 126 -5.55 1.77 -0.26
C VAL A 126 -6.45 2.38 0.81
N ASN A 127 -6.48 3.72 0.85
CA ASN A 127 -7.30 4.50 1.76
C ASN A 127 -7.96 5.65 0.98
N ALA A 128 -9.28 5.70 0.97
CA ALA A 128 -10.05 6.69 0.22
C ALA A 128 -10.28 7.99 1.01
N LEU A 129 -10.22 7.93 2.35
CA LEU A 129 -10.44 9.09 3.22
C LEU A 129 -9.24 10.01 3.28
N ASP A 130 -8.04 9.46 3.11
CA ASP A 130 -6.85 10.27 2.95
C ASP A 130 -6.76 10.77 1.52
N TYR A 131 -6.86 12.05 1.37
CA TYR A 131 -6.78 12.78 0.11
C TYR A 131 -5.44 12.52 -0.62
N SER A 132 -5.23 11.31 -1.08
CA SER A 132 -4.18 11.08 -2.06
C SER A 132 -4.58 11.63 -3.44
N GLY A 133 -5.88 11.86 -3.63
CA GLY A 133 -6.44 12.28 -4.91
C GLY A 133 -6.24 11.26 -6.03
N TYR A 134 -5.77 10.06 -5.70
CA TYR A 134 -5.46 9.04 -6.70
C TYR A 134 -6.72 8.32 -7.16
N PRO A 135 -7.05 8.37 -8.46
CA PRO A 135 -8.26 7.73 -8.98
C PRO A 135 -8.32 6.23 -8.70
N ASP A 136 -7.14 5.59 -8.74
CA ASP A 136 -6.94 4.14 -8.57
C ASP A 136 -6.82 3.68 -7.09
N CYS A 137 -7.27 4.53 -6.15
CA CYS A 137 -7.41 4.19 -4.72
C CYS A 137 -8.87 4.26 -4.25
N ARG A 138 -9.81 4.69 -5.11
CA ARG A 138 -11.19 4.96 -4.72
C ARG A 138 -12.03 3.68 -4.56
N PRO A 139 -13.07 3.68 -3.71
CA PRO A 139 -13.93 2.51 -3.51
C PRO A 139 -14.62 2.02 -4.79
N ASP A 140 -15.08 2.94 -5.65
CA ASP A 140 -15.69 2.60 -6.93
C ASP A 140 -14.71 1.94 -7.89
N TYR A 141 -13.44 2.40 -7.92
CA TYR A 141 -12.37 1.75 -8.67
C TYR A 141 -12.12 0.33 -8.16
N ILE A 142 -11.95 0.14 -6.84
CA ILE A 142 -11.72 -1.18 -6.23
C ILE A 142 -12.85 -2.15 -6.56
N LYS A 143 -14.10 -1.68 -6.46
CA LYS A 143 -15.27 -2.49 -6.84
C LYS A 143 -15.22 -2.92 -8.31
N LYS A 144 -14.93 -1.99 -9.23
CA LYS A 144 -14.84 -2.30 -10.66
C LYS A 144 -13.65 -3.19 -10.99
N PHE A 145 -12.53 -3.02 -10.29
CA PHE A 145 -11.40 -3.94 -10.47
C PHE A 145 -11.72 -5.36 -9.98
N GLN A 146 -12.48 -5.51 -8.87
CA GLN A 146 -12.95 -6.83 -8.44
C GLN A 146 -13.83 -7.49 -9.50
N GLU A 147 -14.77 -6.75 -10.10
CA GLU A 147 -15.61 -7.26 -11.19
C GLU A 147 -14.75 -7.70 -12.39
N LEU A 148 -13.72 -6.92 -12.74
CA LEU A 148 -12.75 -7.27 -13.78
C LEU A 148 -11.97 -8.54 -13.40
N ALA A 149 -11.46 -8.63 -12.17
CA ALA A 149 -10.72 -9.79 -11.69
C ALA A 149 -11.54 -11.07 -11.74
N ASP A 150 -12.83 -11.01 -11.38
CA ASP A 150 -13.75 -12.15 -11.44
C ASP A 150 -13.95 -12.66 -12.89
N LEU A 151 -13.73 -11.80 -13.89
CA LEU A 151 -13.84 -12.17 -15.32
C LEU A 151 -12.51 -12.59 -15.93
N ALA A 152 -11.39 -12.05 -15.42
CA ALA A 152 -10.08 -12.05 -16.11
C ALA A 152 -9.25 -13.30 -15.85
N ASN A 153 -9.57 -14.12 -14.85
CA ASN A 153 -8.77 -15.28 -14.49
C ASN A 153 -9.61 -16.59 -14.39
N LYS A 154 -8.91 -17.71 -14.34
CA LYS A 154 -9.50 -19.05 -14.28
C LYS A 154 -10.39 -19.21 -13.04
N ARG A 155 -9.87 -18.85 -11.86
CA ARG A 155 -10.60 -19.00 -10.59
C ARG A 155 -11.92 -18.23 -10.57
N GLY A 156 -11.94 -17.01 -11.14
CA GLY A 156 -13.16 -16.23 -11.27
C GLY A 156 -14.21 -16.91 -12.14
N ARG A 157 -13.77 -17.54 -13.25
CA ARG A 157 -14.65 -18.29 -14.17
C ARG A 157 -15.15 -19.60 -13.54
N GLU A 158 -14.43 -20.17 -12.60
CA GLU A 158 -14.78 -21.39 -11.87
C GLU A 158 -15.57 -21.10 -10.57
N ASN A 159 -16.13 -19.92 -10.40
CA ASN A 159 -16.89 -19.46 -9.22
C ASN A 159 -16.11 -19.53 -7.89
N ASN A 160 -14.78 -19.44 -7.96
CA ASN A 160 -13.89 -19.35 -6.81
C ASN A 160 -12.94 -18.14 -6.92
N PRO A 161 -13.46 -16.90 -7.01
CA PRO A 161 -12.67 -15.74 -7.36
C PRO A 161 -11.68 -15.34 -6.27
N ILE A 162 -10.52 -14.83 -6.69
CA ILE A 162 -9.56 -14.14 -5.82
C ILE A 162 -10.16 -12.80 -5.40
N LYS A 163 -10.21 -12.54 -4.09
CA LYS A 163 -10.86 -11.34 -3.56
C LYS A 163 -9.86 -10.22 -3.25
N LEU A 164 -10.17 -9.00 -3.68
CA LEU A 164 -9.47 -7.82 -3.20
C LEU A 164 -9.88 -7.55 -1.75
N TRP A 165 -8.89 -7.46 -0.89
CA TRP A 165 -9.07 -7.19 0.53
C TRP A 165 -8.45 -5.84 0.90
N THR A 166 -9.28 -4.89 1.29
CA THR A 166 -8.92 -3.48 1.52
C THR A 166 -9.34 -3.04 2.93
N PRO A 167 -8.69 -3.57 3.98
CA PRO A 167 -9.14 -3.36 5.37
C PRO A 167 -9.03 -1.92 5.86
N LEU A 168 -8.34 -1.05 5.12
CA LEU A 168 -8.12 0.35 5.48
C LEU A 168 -8.98 1.33 4.68
N LEU A 169 -9.84 0.84 3.77
CA LEU A 169 -10.48 1.66 2.75
C LEU A 169 -11.28 2.84 3.34
N ASP A 170 -12.01 2.60 4.43
CA ASP A 170 -12.90 3.57 5.06
C ASP A 170 -12.28 4.22 6.32
N LEU A 171 -10.98 3.96 6.60
CA LEU A 171 -10.31 4.43 7.80
C LEU A 171 -9.54 5.72 7.56
N ASN A 172 -9.55 6.61 8.55
CA ASN A 172 -8.67 7.77 8.60
C ASN A 172 -7.25 7.36 9.08
N LYS A 173 -6.28 8.29 8.93
CA LYS A 173 -4.88 7.97 9.22
C LYS A 173 -4.60 7.73 10.70
N GLU A 174 -5.33 8.34 11.62
CA GLU A 174 -5.22 8.09 13.06
C GLU A 174 -5.67 6.65 13.40
N GLU A 175 -6.79 6.20 12.81
CA GLU A 175 -7.28 4.83 12.95
C GLU A 175 -6.29 3.81 12.38
N ILE A 176 -5.65 4.13 11.24
CA ILE A 176 -4.62 3.28 10.65
C ILE A 176 -3.39 3.18 11.56
N ILE A 177 -2.96 4.29 12.19
CA ILE A 177 -1.85 4.26 13.14
C ILE A 177 -2.20 3.40 14.36
N LYS A 178 -3.42 3.54 14.88
CA LYS A 178 -3.90 2.69 15.98
C LYS A 178 -3.86 1.22 15.59
N LEU A 179 -4.39 0.86 14.42
CA LEU A 179 -4.33 -0.51 13.91
C LEU A 179 -2.89 -1.00 13.72
N ALA A 180 -1.98 -0.14 13.31
CA ALA A 180 -0.57 -0.50 13.19
C ALA A 180 0.02 -0.91 14.55
N PHE A 181 -0.26 -0.16 15.62
CA PHE A 181 0.14 -0.53 16.98
C PHE A 181 -0.53 -1.83 17.43
N ASP A 182 -1.85 -1.94 17.27
CA ASP A 182 -2.64 -3.09 17.69
C ASP A 182 -2.21 -4.40 16.98
N ASN A 183 -1.52 -4.28 15.84
CA ASN A 183 -1.02 -5.38 15.03
C ASN A 183 0.51 -5.47 14.97
N ASN A 184 1.22 -4.89 15.95
CA ASN A 184 2.67 -4.98 16.13
C ASN A 184 3.51 -4.52 14.92
N VAL A 185 3.02 -3.54 14.17
CA VAL A 185 3.78 -2.96 13.04
C VAL A 185 4.95 -2.14 13.59
N PRO A 186 6.21 -2.40 13.18
CA PRO A 186 7.37 -1.62 13.61
C PRO A 186 7.40 -0.28 12.85
N LEU A 187 6.63 0.71 13.35
CA LEU A 187 6.43 2.00 12.69
C LEU A 187 7.73 2.75 12.36
N ASN A 188 8.75 2.61 13.21
CA ASN A 188 10.08 3.19 13.00
C ASN A 188 10.86 2.54 11.84
N LYS A 189 10.39 1.41 11.31
CA LYS A 189 10.97 0.71 10.15
C LYS A 189 10.18 0.96 8.86
N THR A 190 9.01 1.60 8.95
CA THR A 190 8.22 1.94 7.76
C THR A 190 8.72 3.23 7.12
N TRP A 191 8.61 3.33 5.80
CA TRP A 191 9.04 4.50 5.02
C TRP A 191 7.90 5.03 4.16
N SER A 192 7.55 6.30 4.34
CA SER A 192 6.49 6.96 3.55
C SER A 192 6.99 8.23 2.82
N CYS A 193 8.18 8.73 3.14
CA CYS A 193 8.71 9.98 2.59
C CYS A 193 9.06 9.85 1.11
N TYR A 194 8.62 10.83 0.31
CA TYR A 194 8.88 10.86 -1.14
C TYR A 194 10.29 11.33 -1.52
N SER A 195 11.02 12.02 -0.62
CA SER A 195 12.29 12.68 -0.96
C SER A 195 13.50 11.74 -1.00
N GLY A 196 13.43 10.55 -0.41
CA GLY A 196 14.54 9.59 -0.42
C GLY A 196 15.79 9.97 0.39
N ASN A 197 15.78 11.07 1.15
CA ASN A 197 16.89 11.50 2.01
C ASN A 197 17.20 10.49 3.12
N SER A 198 18.34 10.63 3.82
CA SER A 198 18.72 9.73 4.95
C SER A 198 17.65 9.65 6.04
N LYS A 199 16.96 10.76 6.30
CA LYS A 199 15.79 10.86 7.21
C LYS A 199 14.56 11.35 6.43
N PRO A 200 13.34 11.07 6.91
CA PRO A 200 12.13 11.64 6.34
C PRO A 200 12.20 13.17 6.33
N CYS A 201 11.77 13.81 5.23
CA CYS A 201 11.90 15.25 5.05
C CYS A 201 10.97 16.09 5.95
N GLY A 202 9.91 15.50 6.48
CA GLY A 202 8.89 16.19 7.29
C GLY A 202 7.98 17.15 6.52
N LYS A 203 8.24 17.40 5.23
CA LYS A 203 7.60 18.49 4.45
C LYS A 203 6.67 17.98 3.33
N CYS A 204 6.99 16.85 2.69
CA CYS A 204 6.12 16.29 1.64
C CYS A 204 4.78 15.84 2.24
N ASP A 205 3.73 15.73 1.40
CA ASP A 205 2.38 15.42 1.82
C ASP A 205 2.31 14.14 2.66
N SER A 206 3.00 13.09 2.23
CA SER A 206 3.04 11.83 2.98
C SER A 206 3.65 11.99 4.38
N CYS A 207 4.71 12.78 4.53
CA CYS A 207 5.28 13.08 5.84
C CYS A 207 4.33 13.89 6.72
N ARG A 208 3.70 14.93 6.16
CA ARG A 208 2.77 15.81 6.89
C ARG A 208 1.56 15.04 7.41
N ILE A 209 0.90 14.27 6.53
CA ILE A 209 -0.27 13.46 6.87
C ILE A 209 0.08 12.45 7.96
N ARG A 210 1.19 11.72 7.78
CA ARG A 210 1.64 10.72 8.75
C ARG A 210 1.98 11.35 10.11
N ASN A 211 2.75 12.44 10.14
CA ASN A 211 3.19 13.08 11.39
C ASN A 211 1.99 13.66 12.14
N ALA A 212 1.10 14.39 11.47
CA ALA A 212 -0.09 14.97 12.08
C ALA A 212 -0.99 13.89 12.70
N ALA A 213 -1.20 12.78 12.01
CA ALA A 213 -1.99 11.66 12.53
C ALA A 213 -1.30 10.96 13.72
N TYR A 214 0.04 10.82 13.68
CA TYR A 214 0.81 10.23 14.77
C TYR A 214 0.77 11.10 16.04
N GLU A 215 0.97 12.40 15.90
CA GLU A 215 0.87 13.38 17.00
C GLU A 215 -0.54 13.36 17.63
N LYS A 216 -1.57 13.35 16.79
CA LYS A 216 -2.95 13.28 17.24
C LYS A 216 -3.22 11.98 18.03
N TRP A 217 -2.74 10.86 17.51
CA TRP A 217 -2.86 9.58 18.20
C TRP A 217 -2.14 9.59 19.56
N LEU A 218 -0.90 10.13 19.63
CA LEU A 218 -0.16 10.25 20.88
C LEU A 218 -0.92 11.09 21.93
N ASN A 219 -1.43 12.25 21.51
CA ASN A 219 -2.18 13.15 22.40
C ASN A 219 -3.44 12.50 22.97
N ASN A 220 -4.10 11.65 22.19
CA ASN A 220 -5.29 10.93 22.63
C ASN A 220 -4.98 9.74 23.55
N ASN A 221 -3.80 9.16 23.47
CA ASN A 221 -3.39 8.01 24.29
C ASN A 221 -2.56 8.39 25.52
N ASN A 222 -1.91 9.55 25.54
CA ASN A 222 -1.21 10.06 26.73
C ASN A 222 -2.15 10.71 27.77
N LYS A 223 -3.46 10.81 27.49
CA LYS A 223 -4.47 11.33 28.41
C LYS A 223 -5.20 10.23 29.21
N LYS A 224 -4.79 8.99 29.02
CA LYS A 224 -5.25 7.82 29.78
C LYS A 224 -4.15 7.32 30.69
#